data_27b8166af920e14f5b0553ffdb1706c2
#
_entry.id   27b8166af920e14f5b0553ffdb1706c2
#
_cell.length_a   1.000
_cell.length_b   1.000
_cell.length_c   1.000
_cell.angle_alpha   90.00
_cell.angle_beta   90.00
_cell.angle_gamma   90.00
#
_symmetry.space_group_name_H-M   'P 1'
#
loop_
_entity.id
_entity.type
_entity.pdbx_description
1 polymer ?
#
loop_
_entity_poly.entity_id
_entity_poly.type
_entity_poly.pdbx_seq_one_letter_code
_entity_poly.pdbx_strand_id
1 'polypeptide(L)'
;MNDTYELHISGLTRNLKKVRVADDLVIASFVMLGDTELIERTAEDLYRKLPDGIDYLVCPEAKGIPLTHAIARRLGINYVIVRKSVKGYMENPVIEKVQSITTREPQIIVLDGLDAQKL
;
A
#
# COMPACT_ATOMS: atom_id res chain seq x y z
N MET A 1 -14.80 24.49 -12.31
CA MET A 1 -14.79 23.11 -11.78
C MET A 1 -13.56 22.93 -10.89
N ASN A 2 -13.74 22.34 -9.74
CA ASN A 2 -12.64 22.14 -8.82
C ASN A 2 -11.80 20.95 -9.28
N ASP A 3 -10.52 21.17 -9.56
CA ASP A 3 -9.60 20.14 -10.04
C ASP A 3 -9.02 19.28 -8.92
N THR A 4 -9.34 19.60 -7.66
CA THR A 4 -8.84 18.87 -6.50
C THR A 4 -9.97 18.46 -5.58
N TYR A 5 -9.69 17.42 -4.82
CA TYR A 5 -10.53 16.97 -3.71
C TYR A 5 -9.78 17.21 -2.42
N GLU A 6 -10.41 17.89 -1.48
CA GLU A 6 -9.81 18.13 -0.17
C GLU A 6 -10.04 16.94 0.74
N LEU A 7 -8.95 16.30 1.15
CA LEU A 7 -8.97 15.14 2.03
C LEU A 7 -8.51 15.56 3.43
N HIS A 8 -9.32 15.24 4.43
CA HIS A 8 -8.95 15.40 5.84
C HIS A 8 -8.63 14.01 6.40
N ILE A 9 -7.39 13.83 6.83
CA ILE A 9 -6.91 12.55 7.32
C ILE A 9 -5.87 12.76 8.42
N SER A 10 -6.04 12.04 9.53
CA SER A 10 -5.07 12.06 10.65
C SER A 10 -4.71 13.48 11.14
N GLY A 11 -5.68 14.37 11.16
CA GLY A 11 -5.49 15.76 11.55
C GLY A 11 -4.81 16.64 10.50
N LEU A 12 -4.58 16.11 9.31
CA LEU A 12 -3.96 16.83 8.19
C LEU A 12 -4.96 17.06 7.08
N THR A 13 -4.69 18.08 6.27
CA THR A 13 -5.46 18.34 5.04
C THR A 13 -4.54 18.18 3.84
N ARG A 14 -5.01 17.47 2.83
CA ARG A 14 -4.30 17.29 1.55
C ARG A 14 -5.27 17.53 0.40
N ASN A 15 -4.81 18.25 -0.62
CA ASN A 15 -5.58 18.50 -1.83
C ASN A 15 -5.18 17.49 -2.89
N LEU A 16 -6.06 16.53 -3.15
CA LEU A 16 -5.80 15.46 -4.09
C LEU A 16 -6.23 15.86 -5.49
N LYS A 17 -5.37 15.66 -6.47
CA LYS A 17 -5.68 15.94 -7.86
C LYS A 17 -6.72 14.95 -8.37
N LYS A 18 -7.75 15.46 -9.05
CA LYS A 18 -8.71 14.61 -9.76
C LYS A 18 -8.10 14.19 -11.09
N VAL A 19 -8.12 12.90 -11.36
CA VAL A 19 -7.51 12.30 -12.55
C VAL A 19 -8.52 11.36 -13.22
N ARG A 20 -8.68 11.53 -14.54
CA ARG A 20 -9.50 10.61 -15.33
C ARG A 20 -8.68 9.34 -15.65
N VAL A 21 -9.17 8.20 -15.19
CA VAL A 21 -8.52 6.90 -15.39
C VAL A 21 -9.24 6.01 -16.40
N ALA A 22 -10.48 6.37 -16.75
CA ALA A 22 -11.28 5.73 -17.79
C ALA A 22 -12.32 6.74 -18.30
N ASP A 23 -13.02 6.42 -19.40
CA ASP A 23 -13.98 7.35 -20.00
C ASP A 23 -15.09 7.79 -19.03
N ASP A 24 -15.46 6.90 -18.11
CA ASP A 24 -16.55 7.11 -17.16
C ASP A 24 -16.05 7.16 -15.69
N LEU A 25 -14.74 7.27 -15.48
CA LEU A 25 -14.18 7.19 -14.12
C LEU A 25 -13.14 8.27 -13.89
N VAL A 26 -13.42 9.14 -12.91
CA VAL A 26 -12.48 10.13 -12.39
C VAL A 26 -12.22 9.78 -10.92
N ILE A 27 -10.98 9.71 -10.54
CA ILE A 27 -10.58 9.44 -9.15
C ILE A 27 -9.86 10.64 -8.54
N ALA A 28 -9.92 10.76 -7.22
CA ALA A 28 -9.03 11.64 -6.47
C ALA A 28 -7.73 10.86 -6.23
N SER A 29 -6.64 11.30 -6.87
CA SER A 29 -5.37 10.59 -6.81
C SER A 29 -4.74 10.78 -5.44
N PHE A 30 -4.66 9.70 -4.67
CA PHE A 30 -4.07 9.70 -3.34
C PHE A 30 -2.74 8.94 -3.37
N VAL A 31 -1.65 9.69 -3.24
CA VAL A 31 -0.30 9.13 -3.21
C VAL A 31 0.42 9.67 -2.00
N MET A 32 0.74 8.79 -1.05
CA MET A 32 1.44 9.21 0.18
C MET A 32 2.96 9.08 0.10
N LEU A 33 3.49 8.52 -1.00
CA LEU A 33 4.94 8.42 -1.20
C LEU A 33 5.60 9.80 -1.15
N GLY A 34 6.61 9.94 -0.32
CA GLY A 34 7.32 11.20 -0.17
C GLY A 34 6.72 12.17 0.84
N ASP A 35 5.52 11.90 1.34
CA ASP A 35 4.87 12.75 2.34
C ASP A 35 5.12 12.17 3.74
N THR A 36 6.25 12.52 4.33
CA THR A 36 6.69 11.99 5.61
C THR A 36 5.71 12.29 6.73
N GLU A 37 5.21 13.53 6.80
CA GLU A 37 4.26 13.92 7.85
C GLU A 37 2.97 13.10 7.78
N LEU A 38 2.43 12.92 6.57
CA LEU A 38 1.22 12.15 6.37
C LEU A 38 1.43 10.68 6.75
N ILE A 39 2.54 10.10 6.30
CA ILE A 39 2.87 8.70 6.61
C ILE A 39 2.99 8.49 8.11
N GLU A 40 3.72 9.35 8.82
CA GLU A 40 3.91 9.19 10.26
C GLU A 40 2.62 9.36 11.04
N ARG A 41 1.79 10.33 10.68
CA ARG A 41 0.51 10.55 11.36
C ARG A 41 -0.50 9.43 11.10
N THR A 42 -0.61 8.98 9.86
CA THR A 42 -1.51 7.88 9.53
C THR A 42 -1.02 6.56 10.15
N ALA A 43 0.28 6.35 10.18
CA ALA A 43 0.85 5.16 10.83
C ALA A 43 0.52 5.13 12.31
N GLU A 44 0.61 6.26 13.01
CA GLU A 44 0.27 6.33 14.42
C GLU A 44 -1.21 6.03 14.66
N ASP A 45 -2.10 6.61 13.84
CA ASP A 45 -3.53 6.39 13.97
C ASP A 45 -3.91 4.93 13.71
N LEU A 46 -3.33 4.32 12.67
CA LEU A 46 -3.57 2.91 12.35
C LEU A 46 -3.00 2.00 13.43
N TYR A 47 -1.80 2.28 13.90
CA TYR A 47 -1.17 1.52 14.97
C TYR A 47 -2.08 1.42 16.20
N ARG A 48 -2.71 2.53 16.60
CA ARG A 48 -3.62 2.55 17.76
C ARG A 48 -4.88 1.72 17.57
N LYS A 49 -5.27 1.44 16.33
CA LYS A 49 -6.48 0.69 15.98
C LYS A 49 -6.23 -0.78 15.72
N LEU A 50 -4.97 -1.21 15.68
CA LEU A 50 -4.64 -2.58 15.36
C LEU A 50 -4.91 -3.51 16.55
N PRO A 51 -5.34 -4.76 16.29
CA PRO A 51 -5.49 -5.75 17.35
C PRO A 51 -4.13 -6.20 17.88
N ASP A 52 -4.15 -6.82 19.05
CA ASP A 52 -2.95 -7.45 19.61
C ASP A 52 -2.63 -8.76 18.86
N GLY A 53 -1.37 -9.19 18.94
CA GLY A 53 -0.95 -10.50 18.44
C GLY A 53 -0.65 -10.57 16.95
N ILE A 54 -0.38 -9.43 16.33
CA ILE A 54 0.06 -9.40 14.93
C ILE A 54 1.51 -9.84 14.83
N ASP A 55 1.78 -10.86 14.02
CA ASP A 55 3.14 -11.38 13.81
C ASP A 55 3.84 -10.73 12.63
N TYR A 56 3.12 -10.46 11.56
CA TYR A 56 3.64 -9.84 10.34
C TYR A 56 2.63 -8.89 9.74
N LEU A 57 3.13 -7.86 9.06
CA LEU A 57 2.33 -7.06 8.15
C LEU A 57 2.62 -7.51 6.73
N VAL A 58 1.63 -7.39 5.86
CA VAL A 58 1.77 -7.72 4.44
C VAL A 58 1.34 -6.50 3.62
N CYS A 59 2.14 -6.15 2.64
CA CYS A 59 1.86 -4.99 1.79
C CYS A 59 2.22 -5.29 0.34
N PRO A 60 1.33 -5.01 -0.62
CA PRO A 60 1.73 -5.02 -2.02
C PRO A 60 2.60 -3.80 -2.35
N GLU A 61 3.58 -4.00 -3.26
CA GLU A 61 4.38 -2.86 -3.72
C GLU A 61 3.50 -1.89 -4.49
N ALA A 62 3.77 -0.58 -4.55
CA ALA A 62 4.93 0.05 -3.93
C ALA A 62 4.53 1.18 -2.97
N LYS A 63 3.40 1.84 -3.21
CA LYS A 63 3.04 3.10 -2.53
C LYS A 63 2.74 2.94 -1.05
N GLY A 64 2.32 1.76 -0.62
CA GLY A 64 2.03 1.47 0.77
C GLY A 64 3.23 1.04 1.60
N ILE A 65 4.41 0.82 0.99
CA ILE A 65 5.58 0.32 1.70
C ILE A 65 6.03 1.26 2.83
N PRO A 66 6.16 2.58 2.61
CA PRO A 66 6.57 3.45 3.72
C PRO A 66 5.60 3.43 4.90
N LEU A 67 4.30 3.39 4.64
CA LEU A 67 3.29 3.30 5.69
C LEU A 67 3.41 1.97 6.46
N THR A 68 3.56 0.87 5.74
CA THR A 68 3.74 -0.46 6.33
C THR A 68 4.98 -0.49 7.22
N HIS A 69 6.10 0.05 6.74
CA HIS A 69 7.33 0.14 7.52
C HIS A 69 7.12 0.96 8.80
N ALA A 70 6.46 2.11 8.69
CA ALA A 70 6.22 2.97 9.84
C ALA A 70 5.35 2.30 10.92
N ILE A 71 4.38 1.49 10.50
CA ILE A 71 3.53 0.71 11.42
C ILE A 71 4.34 -0.45 12.03
N ALA A 72 5.07 -1.20 11.19
CA ALA A 72 5.88 -2.32 11.65
C ALA A 72 6.93 -1.89 12.68
N ARG A 73 7.54 -0.74 12.46
CA ARG A 73 8.50 -0.16 13.41
C ARG A 73 7.86 0.09 14.78
N ARG A 74 6.63 0.59 14.81
CA ARG A 74 5.90 0.82 16.07
C ARG A 74 5.54 -0.48 16.77
N LEU A 75 5.19 -1.51 15.99
CA LEU A 75 4.87 -2.84 16.53
C LEU A 75 6.12 -3.65 16.91
N GLY A 76 7.29 -3.29 16.39
CA GLY A 76 8.51 -4.05 16.59
C GLY A 76 8.51 -5.40 15.84
N ILE A 77 7.87 -5.47 14.68
CA ILE A 77 7.75 -6.70 13.88
C ILE A 77 8.27 -6.49 12.46
N ASN A 78 8.46 -7.59 11.76
CA ASN A 78 8.81 -7.59 10.35
C ASN A 78 7.56 -7.51 9.47
N TYR A 79 7.78 -7.31 8.18
CA TYR A 79 6.70 -7.28 7.19
C TYR A 79 7.17 -7.94 5.90
N VAL A 80 6.19 -8.31 5.08
CA VAL A 80 6.40 -8.99 3.82
C VAL A 80 5.81 -8.13 2.70
N ILE A 81 6.55 -8.02 1.60
CA ILE A 81 6.12 -7.26 0.43
C ILE A 81 5.69 -8.22 -0.67
N VAL A 82 4.44 -8.08 -1.11
CA VAL A 82 3.94 -8.79 -2.28
C VAL A 82 4.38 -8.00 -3.52
N ARG A 83 5.09 -8.69 -4.42
CA ARG A 83 5.67 -8.05 -5.59
C ARG A 83 4.73 -8.16 -6.80
N LYS A 84 5.01 -7.39 -7.83
CA LYS A 84 4.22 -7.36 -9.08
C LYS A 84 4.88 -8.13 -10.22
N SER A 85 6.01 -8.73 -9.95
CA SER A 85 6.71 -9.61 -10.90
C SER A 85 7.58 -10.60 -10.14
N VAL A 86 7.89 -11.73 -10.80
CA VAL A 86 8.83 -12.70 -10.26
C VAL A 86 10.24 -12.11 -10.34
N LYS A 87 10.98 -12.18 -9.23
CA LYS A 87 12.37 -11.70 -9.16
C LYS A 87 13.30 -12.92 -9.19
N GLY A 88 14.51 -12.71 -9.75
CA GLY A 88 15.46 -13.81 -9.92
C GLY A 88 15.94 -14.46 -8.62
N TYR A 89 15.82 -13.76 -7.50
CA TYR A 89 16.23 -14.30 -6.18
C TYR A 89 15.13 -15.07 -5.46
N MET A 90 13.90 -15.10 -6.02
CA MET A 90 12.78 -15.77 -5.36
C MET A 90 12.88 -17.29 -5.46
N GLU A 91 12.45 -17.96 -4.40
CA GLU A 91 12.35 -19.41 -4.33
C GLU A 91 10.88 -19.82 -4.21
N ASN A 92 10.44 -20.71 -5.11
CA ASN A 92 9.08 -21.24 -5.12
C ASN A 92 8.01 -20.14 -5.00
N PRO A 93 8.02 -19.14 -5.88
CA PRO A 93 7.08 -18.01 -5.75
C PRO A 93 5.64 -18.46 -5.90
N VAL A 94 4.78 -17.87 -5.08
CA VAL A 94 3.33 -18.02 -5.18
C VAL A 94 2.79 -16.87 -6.03
N ILE A 95 2.07 -17.18 -7.10
CA ILE A 95 1.62 -16.20 -8.09
C ILE A 95 0.10 -16.22 -8.19
N GLU A 96 -0.51 -15.07 -8.19
CA GLU A 96 -1.95 -14.89 -8.42
C GLU A 96 -2.18 -13.80 -9.45
N LYS A 97 -3.18 -13.98 -10.31
CA LYS A 97 -3.59 -12.97 -11.29
C LYS A 97 -4.61 -12.03 -10.66
N VAL A 98 -4.43 -10.73 -10.89
CA VAL A 98 -5.32 -9.69 -10.36
C VAL A 98 -5.64 -8.66 -11.43
N GLN A 99 -6.75 -7.92 -11.24
CA GLN A 99 -7.15 -6.84 -12.11
C GLN A 99 -7.37 -5.57 -11.28
N SER A 100 -6.66 -4.50 -11.66
CA SER A 100 -6.81 -3.20 -11.02
C SER A 100 -7.82 -2.35 -11.77
N ILE A 101 -8.53 -1.46 -11.08
CA ILE A 101 -9.43 -0.49 -11.70
C ILE A 101 -8.69 0.57 -12.51
N THR A 102 -7.41 0.78 -12.22
CA THR A 102 -6.58 1.81 -12.88
C THR A 102 -5.73 1.25 -14.02
N THR A 103 -5.72 -0.06 -14.22
CA THR A 103 -4.93 -0.74 -15.24
C THR A 103 -5.83 -1.68 -16.04
N ARG A 104 -5.80 -1.56 -17.38
CA ARG A 104 -6.63 -2.38 -18.26
C ARG A 104 -6.10 -3.80 -18.43
N GLU A 105 -4.77 -3.95 -18.39
CA GLU A 105 -4.15 -5.25 -18.60
C GLU A 105 -4.13 -6.06 -17.30
N PRO A 106 -4.29 -7.39 -17.40
CA PRO A 106 -4.14 -8.26 -16.23
C PRO A 106 -2.76 -8.11 -15.60
N GLN A 107 -2.75 -8.11 -14.28
CA GLN A 107 -1.53 -8.02 -13.49
C GLN A 107 -1.37 -9.28 -12.66
N ILE A 108 -0.16 -9.51 -12.17
CA ILE A 108 0.10 -10.57 -11.18
C ILE A 108 0.55 -9.95 -9.87
N ILE A 109 0.28 -10.67 -8.80
CA ILE A 109 0.92 -10.44 -7.51
C ILE A 109 1.74 -11.69 -7.18
N VAL A 110 2.89 -11.47 -6.59
CA VAL A 110 3.87 -12.54 -6.36
C VAL A 110 4.38 -12.48 -4.93
N LEU A 111 4.31 -13.60 -4.25
CA LEU A 111 4.88 -13.75 -2.92
C LEU A 111 6.05 -14.73 -3.03
N ASP A 112 7.25 -14.31 -2.60
CA ASP A 112 8.39 -15.21 -2.51
C ASP A 112 8.03 -16.38 -1.59
N GLY A 113 8.33 -17.60 -2.01
CA GLY A 113 8.06 -18.80 -1.22
C GLY A 113 8.73 -18.75 0.16
N LEU A 114 9.91 -18.12 0.25
CA LEU A 114 10.58 -17.92 1.53
C LEU A 114 9.76 -17.01 2.47
N ASP A 115 9.13 -15.99 1.92
CA ASP A 115 8.24 -15.11 2.70
C ASP A 115 6.94 -15.81 3.07
N ALA A 116 6.40 -16.62 2.16
CA ALA A 116 5.19 -17.40 2.43
C ALA A 116 5.36 -18.34 3.62
N GLN A 117 6.56 -18.87 3.82
CA GLN A 117 6.87 -19.76 4.96
C GLN A 117 6.82 -19.04 6.31
N LYS A 118 6.96 -17.72 6.33
CA LYS A 118 6.92 -16.92 7.56
C LYS A 118 5.52 -16.64 8.06
N LEU A 119 4.54 -16.77 7.17
CA LEU A 119 3.14 -16.38 7.45
C LEU A 119 2.31 -17.53 8.01
#